data_f2eebfbf6a10eaa69398a6facc266265
#
_entry.id   f2eebfbf6a10eaa69398a6facc266265
#
_cell.length_a   1.000
_cell.length_b   1.000
_cell.length_c   1.000
_cell.angle_alpha   90.00
_cell.angle_beta   90.00
_cell.angle_gamma   90.00
#
_symmetry.space_group_name_H-M   'P 1'
#
loop_
_entity.id
_entity.type
_entity.pdbx_description
1 polymer ?
#
loop_
_entity_poly.entity_id
_entity_poly.type
_entity_poly.pdbx_seq_one_letter_code
_entity_poly.pdbx_strand_id
1 'polypeptide(L)'
;MITTYKTITTPTQAEFKDKGSRFIAYAYPIRTLADVKKYLDPLKEEHHKARHWCYAYRLGVDGIQFRANDDGEPSGSAGRPILGQIDSVGVTDVLVVVVRYFGGTLLGVPGLIHAYKESTAQALAIAEVVEKNVEKTVWLKCEYPVLNEAIRIAKQYQADIVEQDLQLDCKLTVKIALADYEACIAAWKNTRQIEVNTEKPFE
;
A
#
# COMPACT_ATOMS: atom_id res chain seq x y z
N MET A 1 -0.02 -9.04 -17.13
CA MET A 1 0.88 -8.85 -15.97
C MET A 1 0.62 -7.45 -15.43
N ILE A 2 0.47 -7.29 -14.11
CA ILE A 2 0.23 -5.98 -13.48
C ILE A 2 1.57 -5.25 -13.41
N THR A 3 1.66 -4.10 -14.03
CA THR A 3 2.89 -3.27 -14.08
C THR A 3 2.77 -2.00 -13.25
N THR A 4 1.52 -1.56 -12.95
CA THR A 4 1.22 -0.41 -12.10
C THR A 4 0.10 -0.74 -11.13
N TYR A 5 0.02 -0.02 -10.03
CA TYR A 5 -1.07 -0.10 -9.06
C TYR A 5 -1.32 1.26 -8.42
N LYS A 6 -2.54 1.47 -7.92
CA LYS A 6 -2.91 2.70 -7.22
C LYS A 6 -2.89 2.49 -5.72
N THR A 7 -2.39 3.47 -4.98
CA THR A 7 -2.37 3.51 -3.51
C THR A 7 -2.50 4.94 -3.02
N ILE A 8 -2.66 5.13 -1.70
CA ILE A 8 -2.63 6.46 -1.08
C ILE A 8 -1.24 6.75 -0.52
N THR A 9 -0.85 8.04 -0.45
CA THR A 9 0.49 8.44 0.02
C THR A 9 0.53 8.76 1.51
N THR A 10 -0.52 9.39 2.03
CA THR A 10 -0.59 9.90 3.40
C THR A 10 -1.88 9.47 4.08
N PRO A 11 -1.86 9.35 5.43
CA PRO A 11 -3.08 9.10 6.19
C PRO A 11 -4.12 10.21 6.00
N THR A 12 -5.38 9.82 5.95
CA THR A 12 -6.52 10.75 5.92
C THR A 12 -7.58 10.38 6.94
N GLN A 13 -8.41 11.35 7.32
CA GLN A 13 -9.48 11.18 8.28
C GLN A 13 -10.72 11.95 7.82
N ALA A 14 -11.91 11.35 7.98
CA ALA A 14 -13.19 12.01 7.76
C ALA A 14 -14.21 11.56 8.81
N GLU A 15 -15.24 12.36 9.05
CA GLU A 15 -16.31 12.05 9.99
C GLU A 15 -17.67 12.16 9.33
N PHE A 16 -18.47 11.11 9.42
CA PHE A 16 -19.87 11.07 9.02
C PHE A 16 -20.77 10.90 10.26
N LYS A 17 -21.91 11.59 10.28
CA LYS A 17 -22.88 11.54 11.39
C LYS A 17 -24.24 11.12 10.87
N ASP A 18 -24.90 10.21 11.59
CA ASP A 18 -26.28 9.81 11.32
C ASP A 18 -27.00 9.48 12.64
N LYS A 19 -28.19 10.09 12.83
CA LYS A 19 -29.06 9.90 14.01
C LYS A 19 -28.32 9.89 15.35
N GLY A 20 -27.41 10.85 15.54
CA GLY A 20 -26.58 10.99 16.73
C GLY A 20 -25.36 10.06 16.81
N SER A 21 -25.27 9.02 15.98
CA SER A 21 -24.05 8.21 15.85
C SER A 21 -22.98 8.93 15.07
N ARG A 22 -21.69 8.69 15.42
CA ARG A 22 -20.52 9.25 14.75
C ARG A 22 -19.68 8.12 14.20
N PHE A 23 -19.28 8.25 12.95
CA PHE A 23 -18.43 7.33 12.22
C PHE A 23 -17.19 8.07 11.77
N ILE A 24 -16.05 7.79 12.40
CA ILE A 24 -14.77 8.44 12.10
C ILE A 24 -13.95 7.44 11.31
N ALA A 25 -13.76 7.73 10.02
CA ALA A 25 -12.99 6.90 9.11
C ALA A 25 -11.55 7.40 9.03
N TYR A 26 -10.62 6.49 9.14
CA TYR A 26 -9.17 6.69 8.99
C TYR A 26 -8.68 5.82 7.85
N ALA A 27 -8.06 6.40 6.84
CA ALA A 27 -7.41 5.66 5.78
C ALA A 27 -5.89 5.78 5.93
N TYR A 28 -5.17 4.64 5.90
CA TYR A 28 -3.73 4.55 6.08
C TYR A 28 -3.07 3.81 4.93
N PRO A 29 -1.95 4.31 4.37
CA PRO A 29 -1.11 3.49 3.51
C PRO A 29 -0.44 2.41 4.36
N ILE A 30 -0.50 1.15 3.89
CA ILE A 30 0.13 0.00 4.55
C ILE A 30 0.94 -0.80 3.54
N ARG A 31 1.88 -1.61 4.04
CA ARG A 31 2.72 -2.48 3.22
C ARG A 31 2.67 -3.94 3.66
N THR A 32 2.35 -4.15 4.92
CA THR A 32 2.38 -5.46 5.57
C THR A 32 1.18 -5.67 6.47
N LEU A 33 0.89 -6.92 6.82
CA LEU A 33 -0.13 -7.25 7.83
C LEU A 33 0.22 -6.68 9.22
N ALA A 34 1.50 -6.48 9.52
CA ALA A 34 1.93 -5.89 10.79
C ALA A 34 1.48 -4.43 10.91
N ASP A 35 1.40 -3.70 9.78
CA ASP A 35 0.93 -2.32 9.77
C ASP A 35 -0.54 -2.21 10.21
N VAL A 36 -1.36 -3.23 9.98
CA VAL A 36 -2.77 -3.24 10.43
C VAL A 36 -2.85 -3.06 11.95
N LYS A 37 -2.07 -3.83 12.72
CA LYS A 37 -2.00 -3.67 14.18
C LYS A 37 -1.40 -2.33 14.58
N LYS A 38 -0.33 -1.92 13.91
CA LYS A 38 0.36 -0.65 14.17
C LYS A 38 -0.58 0.56 14.14
N TYR A 39 -1.59 0.55 13.26
CA TYR A 39 -2.58 1.63 13.17
C TYR A 39 -3.84 1.36 14.00
N LEU A 40 -4.28 0.11 14.11
CA LEU A 40 -5.51 -0.23 14.82
C LEU A 40 -5.39 -0.08 16.34
N ASP A 41 -4.26 -0.51 16.92
CA ASP A 41 -4.08 -0.53 18.38
C ASP A 41 -4.06 0.91 18.97
N PRO A 42 -3.34 1.89 18.40
CA PRO A 42 -3.42 3.29 18.87
C PRO A 42 -4.83 3.90 18.74
N LEU A 43 -5.58 3.57 17.66
CA LEU A 43 -6.95 4.04 17.52
C LEU A 43 -7.89 3.46 18.60
N LYS A 44 -7.66 2.23 19.04
CA LYS A 44 -8.41 1.65 20.16
C LYS A 44 -8.11 2.35 21.48
N GLU A 45 -6.88 2.75 21.71
CA GLU A 45 -6.49 3.52 22.89
C GLU A 45 -7.06 4.94 22.85
N GLU A 46 -6.91 5.64 21.75
CA GLU A 46 -7.44 7.00 21.56
C GLU A 46 -8.96 7.05 21.70
N HIS A 47 -9.63 6.10 21.07
CA HIS A 47 -11.09 6.02 21.05
C HIS A 47 -11.67 4.99 22.03
N HIS A 48 -11.08 4.83 23.22
CA HIS A 48 -11.48 3.82 24.23
C HIS A 48 -12.96 3.86 24.64
N LYS A 49 -13.68 4.95 24.38
CA LYS A 49 -15.13 5.09 24.61
C LYS A 49 -15.99 4.65 23.42
N ALA A 50 -15.39 4.36 22.29
CA ALA A 50 -16.11 3.83 21.13
C ALA A 50 -16.56 2.39 21.40
N ARG A 51 -17.45 1.88 20.56
CA ARG A 51 -17.98 0.51 20.68
C ARG A 51 -17.45 -0.43 19.61
N HIS A 52 -17.07 0.11 18.45
CA HIS A 52 -16.65 -0.65 17.29
C HIS A 52 -15.51 0.05 16.55
N TRP A 53 -14.50 -0.73 16.13
CA TRP A 53 -13.38 -0.33 15.29
C TRP A 53 -13.37 -1.24 14.05
N CYS A 54 -14.41 -1.08 13.24
CA CYS A 54 -14.57 -1.87 12.03
C CYS A 54 -13.51 -1.49 10.99
N TYR A 55 -12.98 -2.48 10.25
CA TYR A 55 -11.94 -2.17 9.28
C TYR A 55 -11.98 -3.09 8.07
N ALA A 56 -11.38 -2.60 6.99
CA ALA A 56 -10.99 -3.43 5.85
C ALA A 56 -9.64 -2.98 5.30
N TYR A 57 -8.95 -3.90 4.64
CA TYR A 57 -7.72 -3.61 3.93
C TYR A 57 -7.63 -4.40 2.62
N ARG A 58 -6.82 -3.86 1.68
CA ARG A 58 -6.23 -4.57 0.55
C ARG A 58 -4.72 -4.42 0.60
N LEU A 59 -4.01 -5.50 0.30
CA LEU A 59 -2.55 -5.59 0.28
C LEU A 59 -2.07 -6.29 -0.99
N GLY A 60 -0.88 -5.87 -1.42
CA GLY A 60 -0.20 -6.39 -2.60
C GLY A 60 -0.62 -5.67 -3.87
N VAL A 61 0.26 -5.70 -4.86
CA VAL A 61 0.07 -4.99 -6.14
C VAL A 61 -1.15 -5.48 -6.93
N ASP A 62 -1.57 -6.72 -6.71
CA ASP A 62 -2.75 -7.35 -7.28
C ASP A 62 -4.01 -7.19 -6.41
N GLY A 63 -3.85 -6.70 -5.17
CA GLY A 63 -4.92 -6.53 -4.21
C GLY A 63 -5.63 -7.82 -3.78
N ILE A 64 -5.04 -9.00 -4.05
CA ILE A 64 -5.65 -10.30 -3.74
C ILE A 64 -5.75 -10.53 -2.24
N GLN A 65 -4.77 -10.06 -1.48
CA GLN A 65 -4.79 -10.19 -0.03
C GLN A 65 -5.67 -9.10 0.60
N PHE A 66 -6.82 -9.49 1.13
CA PHE A 66 -7.76 -8.55 1.76
C PHE A 66 -8.42 -9.14 3.01
N ARG A 67 -8.99 -8.27 3.82
CA ARG A 67 -9.85 -8.62 4.95
C ARG A 67 -10.90 -7.55 5.17
N ALA A 68 -12.08 -7.97 5.63
CA ALA A 68 -13.15 -7.13 6.14
C ALA A 68 -13.51 -7.61 7.56
N ASN A 69 -13.71 -6.68 8.49
CA ASN A 69 -14.01 -6.99 9.90
C ASN A 69 -15.10 -6.06 10.42
N ASP A 70 -16.17 -6.65 10.94
CA ASP A 70 -17.33 -5.94 11.46
C ASP A 70 -17.19 -5.56 12.94
N ASP A 71 -16.19 -6.08 13.66
CA ASP A 71 -15.87 -5.76 15.07
C ASP A 71 -17.11 -5.67 15.99
N GLY A 72 -17.98 -6.68 15.93
CA GLY A 72 -19.20 -6.78 16.74
C GLY A 72 -20.43 -6.07 16.16
N GLU A 73 -20.34 -5.38 15.04
CA GLU A 73 -21.51 -4.96 14.27
C GLU A 73 -22.20 -6.17 13.62
N PRO A 74 -23.46 -6.08 13.20
CA PRO A 74 -24.13 -7.14 12.44
C PRO A 74 -23.32 -7.57 11.23
N SER A 75 -23.24 -8.87 10.98
CA SER A 75 -22.40 -9.45 9.92
C SER A 75 -22.62 -8.79 8.56
N GLY A 76 -21.53 -8.30 7.96
CA GLY A 76 -21.52 -7.66 6.64
C GLY A 76 -22.05 -6.23 6.61
N SER A 77 -22.37 -5.63 7.78
CA SER A 77 -22.90 -4.26 7.84
C SER A 77 -21.84 -3.17 7.94
N ALA A 78 -20.57 -3.53 8.18
CA ALA A 78 -19.47 -2.60 8.36
C ALA A 78 -18.26 -2.94 7.49
N GLY A 79 -17.60 -4.04 7.73
CA GLY A 79 -16.35 -4.40 7.04
C GLY A 79 -16.51 -4.53 5.52
N ARG A 80 -17.58 -5.16 5.06
CA ARG A 80 -17.88 -5.27 3.61
C ARG A 80 -18.15 -3.92 2.95
N PRO A 81 -18.98 -3.01 3.50
CA PRO A 81 -19.14 -1.64 3.00
C PRO A 81 -17.83 -0.88 2.91
N ILE A 82 -16.95 -0.99 3.92
CA ILE A 82 -15.62 -0.37 3.91
C ILE A 82 -14.79 -0.93 2.75
N LEU A 83 -14.69 -2.25 2.63
CA LEU A 83 -13.94 -2.90 1.55
C LEU A 83 -14.47 -2.49 0.17
N GLY A 84 -15.79 -2.44 0.01
CA GLY A 84 -16.43 -2.02 -1.24
C GLY A 84 -16.06 -0.61 -1.67
N GLN A 85 -15.78 0.31 -0.72
CA GLN A 85 -15.30 1.66 -1.06
C GLN A 85 -13.83 1.66 -1.47
N ILE A 86 -12.99 0.85 -0.83
CA ILE A 86 -11.60 0.64 -1.26
C ILE A 86 -11.59 0.14 -2.71
N ASP A 87 -12.44 -0.84 -3.02
CA ASP A 87 -12.58 -1.42 -4.35
C ASP A 87 -13.08 -0.41 -5.39
N SER A 88 -14.04 0.44 -5.00
CA SER A 88 -14.61 1.48 -5.87
C SER A 88 -13.57 2.53 -6.28
N VAL A 89 -12.63 2.88 -5.39
CA VAL A 89 -11.51 3.79 -5.70
C VAL A 89 -10.40 3.07 -6.48
N GLY A 90 -10.34 1.74 -6.40
CA GLY A 90 -9.36 0.92 -7.11
C GLY A 90 -7.95 1.02 -6.53
N VAL A 91 -7.83 1.20 -5.21
CA VAL A 91 -6.55 1.29 -4.50
C VAL A 91 -6.23 -0.01 -3.77
N THR A 92 -4.94 -0.29 -3.62
CA THR A 92 -4.39 -1.36 -2.80
C THR A 92 -3.31 -0.82 -1.86
N ASP A 93 -2.72 -1.68 -1.02
CA ASP A 93 -1.78 -1.26 0.03
C ASP A 93 -2.41 -0.19 0.95
N VAL A 94 -3.67 -0.39 1.30
CA VAL A 94 -4.48 0.54 2.10
C VAL A 94 -5.25 -0.20 3.18
N LEU A 95 -5.32 0.41 4.36
CA LEU A 95 -6.18 0.06 5.48
C LEU A 95 -7.18 1.21 5.71
N VAL A 96 -8.45 0.89 5.85
CA VAL A 96 -9.44 1.85 6.37
C VAL A 96 -10.02 1.29 7.65
N VAL A 97 -9.98 2.11 8.72
CA VAL A 97 -10.59 1.83 10.03
C VAL A 97 -11.70 2.85 10.24
N VAL A 98 -12.90 2.38 10.59
CA VAL A 98 -14.00 3.24 10.97
C VAL A 98 -14.34 3.01 12.43
N VAL A 99 -14.15 4.05 13.24
CA VAL A 99 -14.48 4.08 14.66
C VAL A 99 -15.89 4.60 14.83
N ARG A 100 -16.77 3.82 15.51
CA ARG A 100 -18.14 4.22 15.73
C ARG A 100 -18.41 4.55 17.18
N TYR A 101 -19.04 5.71 17.38
CA TYR A 101 -19.71 6.09 18.62
C TYR A 101 -21.22 5.97 18.43
N PHE A 102 -21.87 5.21 19.31
CA PHE A 102 -23.32 5.05 19.28
C PHE A 102 -24.04 6.31 19.76
N GLY A 103 -25.04 6.77 19.02
CA GLY A 103 -25.78 7.99 19.29
C GLY A 103 -27.11 7.81 20.01
N GLY A 104 -27.37 6.64 20.58
CA GLY A 104 -28.64 6.37 21.29
C GLY A 104 -29.78 5.87 20.38
N THR A 105 -29.70 6.06 19.06
CA THR A 105 -30.71 5.61 18.11
C THR A 105 -30.18 4.50 17.23
N LEU A 106 -30.93 3.40 17.10
CA LEU A 106 -30.57 2.29 16.22
C LEU A 106 -30.75 2.70 14.75
N LEU A 107 -29.73 2.45 13.93
CA LEU A 107 -29.76 2.74 12.50
C LEU A 107 -30.36 1.60 11.67
N GLY A 108 -30.39 0.38 12.23
CA GLY A 108 -30.66 -0.83 11.48
C GLY A 108 -29.54 -1.21 10.50
N VAL A 109 -29.58 -2.41 9.96
CA VAL A 109 -28.54 -2.92 9.04
C VAL A 109 -28.37 -2.01 7.81
N PRO A 110 -29.44 -1.56 7.12
CA PRO A 110 -29.28 -0.65 5.98
C PRO A 110 -28.62 0.68 6.34
N GLY A 111 -28.97 1.27 7.50
CA GLY A 111 -28.37 2.51 7.97
C GLY A 111 -26.90 2.36 8.33
N LEU A 112 -26.52 1.24 8.93
CA LEU A 112 -25.11 0.90 9.22
C LEU A 112 -24.30 0.79 7.92
N ILE A 113 -24.79 0.00 6.96
CA ILE A 113 -24.14 -0.15 5.65
C ILE A 113 -23.91 1.22 5.00
N HIS A 114 -24.92 2.07 4.99
CA HIS A 114 -24.83 3.43 4.44
C HIS A 114 -23.76 4.26 5.18
N ALA A 115 -23.79 4.27 6.53
CA ALA A 115 -22.88 5.09 7.32
C ALA A 115 -21.41 4.65 7.21
N TYR A 116 -21.12 3.33 7.21
CA TYR A 116 -19.78 2.82 7.00
C TYR A 116 -19.28 3.08 5.58
N LYS A 117 -20.15 2.94 4.58
CA LYS A 117 -19.84 3.28 3.19
C LYS A 117 -19.52 4.77 3.05
N GLU A 118 -20.38 5.65 3.57
CA GLU A 118 -20.26 7.09 3.41
C GLU A 118 -19.03 7.66 4.11
N SER A 119 -18.79 7.27 5.38
CA SER A 119 -17.60 7.70 6.12
C SER A 119 -16.31 7.28 5.43
N THR A 120 -16.26 6.05 4.90
CA THR A 120 -15.11 5.55 4.16
C THR A 120 -14.91 6.31 2.84
N ALA A 121 -15.98 6.55 2.08
CA ALA A 121 -15.94 7.31 0.83
C ALA A 121 -15.37 8.71 1.05
N GLN A 122 -15.80 9.41 2.11
CA GLN A 122 -15.29 10.73 2.46
C GLN A 122 -13.80 10.72 2.82
N ALA A 123 -13.33 9.74 3.59
CA ALA A 123 -11.91 9.62 3.93
C ALA A 123 -11.04 9.33 2.70
N LEU A 124 -11.52 8.48 1.78
CA LEU A 124 -10.80 8.17 0.55
C LEU A 124 -10.87 9.30 -0.49
N ALA A 125 -11.93 10.09 -0.50
CA ALA A 125 -12.10 11.22 -1.44
C ALA A 125 -11.07 12.34 -1.21
N ILE A 126 -10.59 12.51 0.02
CA ILE A 126 -9.55 13.50 0.38
C ILE A 126 -8.15 12.91 0.37
N ALA A 127 -8.01 11.61 0.11
CA ALA A 127 -6.72 10.96 0.03
C ALA A 127 -6.02 11.28 -1.30
N GLU A 128 -4.73 11.54 -1.23
CA GLU A 128 -3.89 11.66 -2.41
C GLU A 128 -3.62 10.28 -2.99
N VAL A 129 -4.32 9.94 -4.06
CA VAL A 129 -4.15 8.69 -4.78
C VAL A 129 -3.04 8.84 -5.83
N VAL A 130 -2.06 7.97 -5.78
CA VAL A 130 -0.95 7.92 -6.73
C VAL A 130 -0.90 6.56 -7.42
N GLU A 131 -0.48 6.59 -8.68
CA GLU A 131 -0.11 5.37 -9.39
C GLU A 131 1.39 5.09 -9.20
N LYS A 132 1.73 3.85 -8.85
CA LYS A 132 3.10 3.39 -8.66
C LYS A 132 3.43 2.26 -9.61
N ASN A 133 4.66 2.24 -10.09
CA ASN A 133 5.18 1.10 -10.84
C ASN A 133 5.38 -0.10 -9.90
N VAL A 134 5.10 -1.29 -10.40
CA VAL A 134 5.58 -2.52 -9.79
C VAL A 134 7.06 -2.63 -10.11
N GLU A 135 7.89 -2.75 -9.07
CA GLU A 135 9.34 -2.79 -9.21
C GLU A 135 9.90 -4.16 -8.83
N LYS A 136 11.00 -4.52 -9.48
CA LYS A 136 11.85 -5.64 -9.07
C LYS A 136 13.22 -5.13 -8.66
N THR A 137 13.78 -5.72 -7.62
CA THR A 137 15.15 -5.45 -7.18
C THR A 137 16.10 -6.41 -7.88
N VAL A 138 17.21 -5.87 -8.34
CA VAL A 138 18.34 -6.63 -8.90
C VAL A 138 19.64 -6.15 -8.27
N TRP A 139 20.63 -7.00 -8.27
CA TRP A 139 21.96 -6.72 -7.75
C TRP A 139 22.96 -6.84 -8.89
N LEU A 140 23.81 -5.82 -9.02
CA LEU A 140 24.88 -5.78 -9.99
C LEU A 140 26.22 -5.85 -9.26
N LYS A 141 27.16 -6.54 -9.87
CA LYS A 141 28.57 -6.52 -9.49
C LYS A 141 29.38 -6.20 -10.72
N CYS A 142 30.32 -5.26 -10.63
CA CYS A 142 31.18 -4.87 -11.74
C CYS A 142 32.52 -4.33 -11.26
N GLU A 143 33.50 -4.31 -12.15
CA GLU A 143 34.75 -3.61 -11.90
C GLU A 143 34.59 -2.09 -12.09
N TYR A 144 35.44 -1.31 -11.43
CA TYR A 144 35.37 0.16 -11.44
C TYR A 144 35.35 0.79 -12.85
N PRO A 145 36.14 0.31 -13.84
CA PRO A 145 36.12 0.87 -15.20
C PRO A 145 34.77 0.80 -15.91
N VAL A 146 33.91 -0.17 -15.57
CA VAL A 146 32.58 -0.33 -16.18
C VAL A 146 31.43 0.17 -15.31
N LEU A 147 31.70 0.70 -14.12
CA LEU A 147 30.69 1.23 -13.21
C LEU A 147 29.84 2.33 -13.88
N ASN A 148 30.47 3.25 -14.58
CA ASN A 148 29.76 4.33 -15.27
C ASN A 148 28.79 3.80 -16.34
N GLU A 149 29.14 2.71 -17.00
CA GLU A 149 28.28 2.06 -17.98
C GLU A 149 27.09 1.37 -17.29
N ALA A 150 27.31 0.69 -16.15
CA ALA A 150 26.24 0.12 -15.36
C ALA A 150 25.22 1.19 -14.89
N ILE A 151 25.72 2.34 -14.42
CA ILE A 151 24.90 3.50 -14.02
C ILE A 151 24.18 4.13 -15.23
N ARG A 152 24.85 4.22 -16.37
CA ARG A 152 24.24 4.77 -17.61
C ARG A 152 23.05 3.95 -18.05
N ILE A 153 23.19 2.61 -18.04
CA ILE A 153 22.09 1.69 -18.36
C ILE A 153 20.94 1.86 -17.35
N ALA A 154 21.22 1.91 -16.03
CA ALA A 154 20.19 2.17 -15.05
C ALA A 154 19.40 3.46 -15.36
N LYS A 155 20.09 4.57 -15.64
CA LYS A 155 19.46 5.84 -15.99
C LYS A 155 18.65 5.77 -17.30
N GLN A 156 19.11 5.04 -18.30
CA GLN A 156 18.41 4.86 -19.57
C GLN A 156 17.03 4.22 -19.38
N TYR A 157 16.90 3.28 -18.42
CA TYR A 157 15.68 2.59 -18.08
C TYR A 157 14.97 3.18 -16.85
N GLN A 158 15.36 4.37 -16.41
CA GLN A 158 14.80 5.06 -15.24
C GLN A 158 14.79 4.18 -13.98
N ALA A 159 15.78 3.30 -13.87
CA ALA A 159 15.95 2.40 -12.74
C ALA A 159 16.63 3.14 -11.56
N ASP A 160 16.10 2.92 -10.35
CA ASP A 160 16.59 3.56 -9.14
C ASP A 160 17.73 2.78 -8.52
N ILE A 161 18.91 3.39 -8.40
CA ILE A 161 20.03 2.83 -7.67
C ILE A 161 19.82 3.16 -6.18
N VAL A 162 19.38 2.16 -5.42
CA VAL A 162 19.00 2.34 -4.00
C VAL A 162 20.18 2.15 -3.04
N GLU A 163 21.23 1.44 -3.48
CA GLU A 163 22.42 1.20 -2.68
C GLU A 163 23.63 1.03 -3.58
N GLN A 164 24.79 1.52 -3.12
CA GLN A 164 26.08 1.39 -3.80
C GLN A 164 27.16 1.04 -2.78
N ASP A 165 27.91 -0.02 -3.04
CA ASP A 165 29.14 -0.36 -2.35
C ASP A 165 30.29 -0.31 -3.37
N LEU A 166 31.17 0.66 -3.23
CA LEU A 166 32.24 0.97 -4.20
C LEU A 166 33.62 0.65 -3.63
N GLN A 167 33.81 -0.56 -3.16
CA GLN A 167 35.11 -1.06 -2.69
C GLN A 167 35.93 -1.63 -3.85
N LEU A 168 36.61 -2.80 -3.63
CA LEU A 168 37.37 -3.47 -4.67
C LEU A 168 36.51 -3.91 -5.85
N ASP A 169 35.33 -4.47 -5.55
CA ASP A 169 34.28 -4.76 -6.50
C ASP A 169 33.14 -3.76 -6.27
N CYS A 170 32.65 -3.13 -7.31
CA CYS A 170 31.49 -2.24 -7.22
C CYS A 170 30.22 -3.10 -7.18
N LYS A 171 29.43 -2.97 -6.13
CA LYS A 171 28.12 -3.61 -5.98
C LYS A 171 27.02 -2.56 -5.98
N LEU A 172 25.98 -2.77 -6.78
CA LEU A 172 24.81 -1.88 -6.87
C LEU A 172 23.55 -2.67 -6.58
N THR A 173 22.67 -2.12 -5.76
CA THR A 173 21.29 -2.60 -5.61
C THR A 173 20.38 -1.65 -6.39
N VAL A 174 19.66 -2.19 -7.36
CA VAL A 174 18.87 -1.39 -8.31
C VAL A 174 17.42 -1.86 -8.33
N LYS A 175 16.48 -0.92 -8.30
CA LYS A 175 15.05 -1.16 -8.51
C LYS A 175 14.66 -0.77 -9.91
N ILE A 176 13.96 -1.65 -10.61
CA ILE A 176 13.55 -1.48 -11.99
C ILE A 176 12.05 -1.66 -12.09
N ALA A 177 11.38 -0.77 -12.81
CA ALA A 177 9.97 -0.95 -13.16
C ALA A 177 9.78 -2.27 -13.92
N LEU A 178 8.74 -3.02 -13.57
CA LEU A 178 8.49 -4.33 -14.17
C LEU A 178 8.31 -4.26 -15.69
N ALA A 179 7.82 -3.13 -16.20
CA ALA A 179 7.66 -2.89 -17.64
C ALA A 179 9.00 -2.91 -18.39
N ASP A 180 10.07 -2.41 -17.76
CA ASP A 180 11.40 -2.26 -18.37
C ASP A 180 12.39 -3.35 -17.94
N TYR A 181 11.95 -4.25 -17.03
CA TYR A 181 12.81 -5.20 -16.34
C TYR A 181 13.63 -6.07 -17.30
N GLU A 182 12.99 -6.74 -18.25
CA GLU A 182 13.66 -7.69 -19.14
C GLU A 182 14.66 -6.96 -20.07
N ALA A 183 14.29 -5.79 -20.58
CA ALA A 183 15.15 -5.00 -21.46
C ALA A 183 16.38 -4.47 -20.72
N CYS A 184 16.20 -3.98 -19.49
CA CYS A 184 17.28 -3.48 -18.65
C CYS A 184 18.25 -4.60 -18.25
N ILE A 185 17.73 -5.76 -17.82
CA ILE A 185 18.54 -6.94 -17.51
C ILE A 185 19.37 -7.40 -18.73
N ALA A 186 18.73 -7.44 -19.91
CA ALA A 186 19.43 -7.81 -21.14
C ALA A 186 20.57 -6.84 -21.48
N ALA A 187 20.35 -5.53 -21.30
CA ALA A 187 21.37 -4.51 -21.53
C ALA A 187 22.59 -4.71 -20.63
N TRP A 188 22.41 -4.96 -19.32
CA TRP A 188 23.54 -5.26 -18.43
C TRP A 188 24.23 -6.57 -18.77
N LYS A 189 23.49 -7.66 -19.01
CA LYS A 189 24.06 -8.97 -19.36
C LYS A 189 24.88 -8.95 -20.66
N ASN A 190 24.53 -8.05 -21.59
CA ASN A 190 25.28 -7.86 -22.84
C ASN A 190 26.53 -6.99 -22.67
N THR A 191 26.70 -6.36 -21.51
CA THR A 191 27.88 -5.56 -21.19
C THR A 191 28.92 -6.44 -20.49
N ARG A 192 30.12 -6.54 -21.07
CA ARG A 192 31.21 -7.31 -20.44
C ARG A 192 31.51 -6.78 -19.03
N GLN A 193 31.86 -7.68 -18.12
CA GLN A 193 32.28 -7.36 -16.74
C GLN A 193 31.14 -6.78 -15.86
N ILE A 194 29.87 -6.92 -16.24
CA ILE A 194 28.73 -6.67 -15.38
C ILE A 194 28.06 -8.01 -15.08
N GLU A 195 28.10 -8.42 -13.82
CA GLU A 195 27.38 -9.58 -13.33
C GLU A 195 26.00 -9.12 -12.79
N VAL A 196 24.94 -9.84 -13.13
CA VAL A 196 23.57 -9.54 -12.74
C VAL A 196 23.00 -10.69 -11.94
N ASN A 197 22.59 -10.42 -10.70
CA ASN A 197 21.84 -11.36 -9.89
C ASN A 197 20.42 -10.84 -9.67
N THR A 198 19.42 -11.70 -9.88
CA THR A 198 17.99 -11.36 -9.77
C THR A 198 17.32 -11.98 -8.55
N GLU A 199 18.04 -12.76 -7.76
CA GLU A 199 17.49 -13.53 -6.63
C GLU A 199 17.98 -13.01 -5.28
N LYS A 200 19.27 -12.63 -5.18
CA LYS A 200 19.89 -12.24 -3.92
C LYS A 200 21.07 -11.29 -4.13
N PRO A 201 21.50 -10.54 -3.09
CA PRO A 201 22.73 -9.75 -3.12
C PRO A 201 23.97 -10.60 -3.40
N PHE A 202 25.02 -9.96 -3.91
CA PHE A 202 26.38 -10.57 -3.94
C PHE A 202 26.97 -10.56 -2.53
N GLU A 203 27.63 -11.65 -2.17
CA GLU A 203 28.39 -11.80 -0.92
C GLU A 203 29.60 -10.88 -0.87
#